data_0686eb5a496a612152e813b74d7ad9f0
#
_entry.id   0686eb5a496a612152e813b74d7ad9f0
#
_cell.length_a   1.000
_cell.length_b   1.000
_cell.length_c   1.000
_cell.angle_alpha   90.00
_cell.angle_beta   90.00
_cell.angle_gamma   90.00
#
_symmetry.space_group_name_H-M   'P 1'
#
loop_
_entity.id
_entity.type
_entity.pdbx_description
1 polymer ?
#
loop_
_entity_poly.entity_id
_entity_poly.type
_entity_poly.pdbx_seq_one_letter_code
_entity_poly.pdbx_strand_id
1 'polypeptide(L)'
;MTEKTSMMELTKSAAPAAGRVALAATWEAKEGQGDAVAEILRCMAEAVKTEPGTLLFWPHRSSANDRVFFLYELFADDAAFAAHQQTDAFKTLVVGHALPKLARRERVQLTPFQHESTIAP
;
A
#
# COMPACT_ATOMS: atom_id res chain seq x y z
N MET A 1 8.89 -12.38 -20.85
CA MET A 1 8.96 -12.08 -20.33
C MET A 1 8.45 -11.99 -19.80
N THR A 2 8.37 -11.99 -19.59
CA THR A 2 8.11 -11.80 -19.06
C THR A 2 7.80 -11.66 -18.24
N GLU A 3 7.68 -12.15 -17.76
CA GLU A 3 7.53 -12.10 -16.76
C GLU A 3 8.15 -11.53 -16.05
N LYS A 4 8.68 -11.37 -16.30
CA LYS A 4 9.33 -10.77 -15.69
C LYS A 4 8.99 -9.64 -15.68
N THR A 5 7.91 -9.39 -15.91
CA THR A 5 7.61 -8.06 -15.69
C THR A 5 7.79 -7.77 -14.26
N SER A 6 8.86 -7.12 -13.96
CA SER A 6 9.17 -6.72 -12.61
C SER A 6 8.53 -5.39 -12.35
N MET A 7 8.51 -5.00 -11.13
CA MET A 7 8.09 -3.65 -10.77
C MET A 7 8.93 -2.63 -11.50
N MET A 8 10.21 -2.90 -11.67
CA MET A 8 11.07 -1.99 -12.38
C MET A 8 10.68 -1.85 -13.84
N GLU A 9 10.36 -2.95 -14.50
CA GLU A 9 9.91 -2.88 -15.86
C GLU A 9 8.61 -2.12 -16.00
N LEU A 10 7.69 -2.33 -15.07
CA LEU A 10 6.46 -1.58 -15.07
C LEU A 10 6.70 -0.09 -14.94
N THR A 11 7.62 0.31 -14.06
CA THR A 11 7.90 1.72 -13.89
C THR A 11 8.59 2.30 -15.10
N LYS A 12 9.38 1.50 -15.82
CA LYS A 12 10.06 2.00 -17.01
C LYS A 12 9.12 2.21 -18.17
N SER A 13 8.18 1.29 -18.37
CA SER A 13 7.31 1.32 -19.53
C SER A 13 6.00 2.04 -19.26
N ALA A 14 5.68 2.28 -18.00
CA ALA A 14 4.44 2.91 -17.63
C ALA A 14 4.58 4.43 -17.69
N ALA A 15 3.61 5.13 -17.17
CA ALA A 15 3.63 6.59 -17.11
C ALA A 15 4.86 7.07 -16.35
N PRO A 16 5.30 8.29 -16.63
CA PRO A 16 6.40 8.89 -15.88
C PRO A 16 6.12 8.88 -14.40
N ALA A 17 7.19 8.84 -13.61
CA ALA A 17 7.07 8.84 -12.16
C ALA A 17 6.28 10.05 -11.65
N ALA A 18 6.35 11.17 -12.36
CA ALA A 18 5.67 12.39 -11.95
C ALA A 18 4.15 12.25 -11.89
N GLY A 19 3.57 11.29 -12.62
CA GLY A 19 2.12 11.09 -12.57
C GLY A 19 1.67 10.19 -11.45
N ARG A 20 2.58 9.58 -10.75
CA ARG A 20 2.25 8.57 -9.75
C ARG A 20 2.00 9.18 -8.39
N VAL A 21 1.24 8.42 -7.59
CA VAL A 21 0.96 8.79 -6.21
C VAL A 21 1.53 7.71 -5.31
N ALA A 22 2.33 8.09 -4.34
CA ALA A 22 2.83 7.16 -3.34
C ALA A 22 2.25 7.54 -1.98
N LEU A 23 2.03 6.54 -1.14
CA LEU A 23 1.48 6.74 0.19
C LEU A 23 2.33 5.97 1.18
N ALA A 24 2.79 6.64 2.22
CA ALA A 24 3.46 6.01 3.35
C ALA A 24 2.54 6.15 4.56
N ALA A 25 2.20 5.04 5.18
CA ALA A 25 1.28 5.06 6.31
C ALA A 25 1.85 4.29 7.48
N THR A 26 1.64 4.81 8.68
CA THR A 26 1.99 4.10 9.91
C THR A 26 0.69 3.89 10.69
N TRP A 27 0.46 2.65 11.06
CA TRP A 27 -0.70 2.27 11.87
C TRP A 27 -0.21 1.67 13.18
N GLU A 28 -0.84 2.07 14.27
CA GLU A 28 -0.59 1.43 15.55
C GLU A 28 -1.90 0.82 16.02
N ALA A 29 -1.91 -0.49 16.20
CA ALA A 29 -3.08 -1.21 16.66
C ALA A 29 -3.30 -0.96 18.16
N LYS A 30 -4.55 -0.99 18.58
CA LYS A 30 -4.87 -1.00 19.99
C LYS A 30 -4.30 -2.25 20.62
N GLU A 31 -4.12 -2.20 21.93
CA GLU A 31 -3.58 -3.34 22.65
C GLU A 31 -4.44 -4.58 22.39
N GLY A 32 -3.80 -5.70 22.12
CA GLY A 32 -4.48 -6.93 21.82
C GLY A 32 -5.00 -7.07 20.40
N GLN A 33 -4.88 -6.04 19.56
CA GLN A 33 -5.45 -6.05 18.20
C GLN A 33 -4.42 -6.22 17.10
N GLY A 34 -3.14 -6.41 17.45
CA GLY A 34 -2.09 -6.48 16.44
C GLY A 34 -2.29 -7.60 15.42
N ASP A 35 -2.62 -8.80 15.90
CA ASP A 35 -2.79 -9.93 14.98
C ASP A 35 -4.02 -9.75 14.09
N ALA A 36 -5.09 -9.17 14.63
CA ALA A 36 -6.26 -8.90 13.82
C ALA A 36 -5.96 -7.90 12.71
N VAL A 37 -5.19 -6.85 13.02
CA VAL A 37 -4.80 -5.87 12.02
C VAL A 37 -3.89 -6.52 10.97
N ALA A 38 -2.97 -7.38 11.39
CA ALA A 38 -2.11 -8.10 10.45
C ALA A 38 -2.93 -8.93 9.47
N GLU A 39 -3.96 -9.60 9.94
CA GLU A 39 -4.80 -10.42 9.07
C GLU A 39 -5.59 -9.55 8.09
N ILE A 40 -6.10 -8.40 8.54
CA ILE A 40 -6.81 -7.47 7.66
C ILE A 40 -5.87 -7.00 6.54
N LEU A 41 -4.62 -6.70 6.88
CA LEU A 41 -3.66 -6.26 5.88
C LEU A 41 -3.33 -7.37 4.87
N ARG A 42 -3.30 -8.63 5.31
CA ARG A 42 -3.13 -9.74 4.37
C ARG A 42 -4.29 -9.83 3.40
N CYS A 43 -5.50 -9.64 3.89
CA CYS A 43 -6.68 -9.65 3.03
C CYS A 43 -6.65 -8.49 2.04
N MET A 44 -6.22 -7.31 2.49
CA MET A 44 -6.09 -6.18 1.58
C MET A 44 -5.04 -6.45 0.52
N ALA A 45 -3.91 -7.05 0.88
CA ALA A 45 -2.87 -7.35 -0.09
C ALA A 45 -3.38 -8.28 -1.19
N GLU A 46 -4.30 -9.18 -0.87
CA GLU A 46 -4.91 -10.03 -1.88
C GLU A 46 -5.93 -9.25 -2.72
N ALA A 47 -6.73 -8.44 -2.06
CA ALA A 47 -7.80 -7.71 -2.74
C ALA A 47 -7.26 -6.73 -3.78
N VAL A 48 -6.15 -6.05 -3.48
CA VAL A 48 -5.61 -5.03 -4.39
C VAL A 48 -5.06 -5.64 -5.68
N LYS A 49 -4.85 -6.94 -5.73
CA LYS A 49 -4.36 -7.58 -6.95
C LYS A 49 -5.31 -7.42 -8.12
N THR A 50 -6.59 -7.16 -7.84
CA THR A 50 -7.58 -6.93 -8.89
C THR A 50 -7.70 -5.46 -9.29
N GLU A 51 -6.92 -4.57 -8.69
CA GLU A 51 -6.98 -3.14 -8.96
C GLU A 51 -5.89 -2.78 -9.97
N PRO A 52 -6.25 -2.48 -11.21
CA PRO A 52 -5.21 -2.26 -12.23
C PRO A 52 -4.33 -1.05 -11.96
N GLY A 53 -4.83 -0.07 -11.24
CA GLY A 53 -4.07 1.14 -10.96
C GLY A 53 -3.25 1.09 -9.67
N THR A 54 -3.38 0.04 -8.88
CA THR A 54 -2.57 -0.11 -7.66
C THR A 54 -1.31 -0.88 -8.03
N LEU A 55 -0.20 -0.17 -8.14
CA LEU A 55 1.05 -0.74 -8.62
C LEU A 55 1.81 -1.47 -7.53
N LEU A 56 1.63 -1.05 -6.28
CA LEU A 56 2.32 -1.67 -5.15
C LEU A 56 1.49 -1.46 -3.89
N PHE A 57 1.33 -2.50 -3.13
CA PHE A 57 0.74 -2.44 -1.79
C PHE A 57 1.60 -3.34 -0.91
N TRP A 58 2.39 -2.72 -0.04
CA TRP A 58 3.42 -3.45 0.69
C TRP A 58 3.34 -3.18 2.19
N PRO A 59 2.56 -3.98 2.91
CA PRO A 59 2.47 -3.82 4.36
C PRO A 59 3.65 -4.48 5.06
N HIS A 60 4.06 -3.87 6.16
CA HIS A 60 5.15 -4.36 7.01
C HIS A 60 4.68 -4.32 8.45
N ARG A 61 5.24 -5.18 9.26
CA ARG A 61 5.01 -5.16 10.69
C ARG A 61 6.35 -4.87 11.38
N SER A 62 6.34 -3.96 12.34
CA SER A 62 7.56 -3.63 13.08
C SER A 62 8.10 -4.86 13.80
N SER A 63 9.40 -5.08 13.70
CA SER A 63 10.03 -6.17 14.44
C SER A 63 10.29 -5.80 15.90
N ALA A 64 10.13 -4.52 16.25
CA ALA A 64 10.33 -4.05 17.62
C ALA A 64 9.03 -3.91 18.39
N ASN A 65 7.90 -3.72 17.69
CA ASN A 65 6.60 -3.53 18.32
C ASN A 65 5.54 -4.15 17.44
N ASP A 66 4.98 -5.28 17.87
CA ASP A 66 4.09 -6.07 17.03
C ASP A 66 2.72 -5.43 16.82
N ARG A 67 2.47 -4.26 17.40
CA ARG A 67 1.25 -3.50 17.15
C ARG A 67 1.46 -2.39 16.12
N VAL A 68 2.68 -2.20 15.62
CA VAL A 68 2.98 -1.13 14.68
C VAL A 68 3.20 -1.69 13.29
N PHE A 69 2.56 -1.06 12.31
CA PHE A 69 2.62 -1.48 10.91
C PHE A 69 2.99 -0.29 10.06
N PHE A 70 3.74 -0.55 9.01
CA PHE A 70 4.11 0.45 8.02
C PHE A 70 3.65 -0.05 6.65
N LEU A 71 2.95 0.82 5.92
CA LEU A 71 2.45 0.49 4.59
C LEU A 71 3.07 1.43 3.58
N TYR A 72 3.59 0.87 2.50
CA TYR A 72 4.00 1.66 1.36
C TYR A 72 3.13 1.26 0.18
N GLU A 73 2.52 2.26 -0.47
CA GLU A 73 1.56 2.02 -1.56
C GLU A 73 1.92 2.93 -2.72
N LEU A 74 1.75 2.41 -3.93
CA LEU A 74 2.04 3.17 -5.13
C LEU A 74 0.90 3.00 -6.10
N PHE A 75 0.40 4.13 -6.63
CA PHE A 75 -0.72 4.16 -7.55
C PHE A 75 -0.30 4.82 -8.85
N ALA A 76 -0.92 4.41 -9.96
CA ALA A 76 -0.57 4.89 -11.28
C ALA A 76 -0.79 6.40 -11.41
N ASP A 77 -1.84 6.91 -10.79
CA ASP A 77 -2.22 8.33 -10.84
C ASP A 77 -3.26 8.62 -9.75
N ASP A 78 -3.71 9.87 -9.71
CA ASP A 78 -4.72 10.27 -8.73
C ASP A 78 -6.02 9.49 -8.88
N ALA A 79 -6.41 9.20 -10.11
CA ALA A 79 -7.65 8.46 -10.35
C ALA A 79 -7.55 7.04 -9.78
N ALA A 80 -6.39 6.42 -9.93
CA ALA A 80 -6.17 5.08 -9.38
C ALA A 80 -6.19 5.09 -7.85
N PHE A 81 -5.62 6.12 -7.25
CA PHE A 81 -5.66 6.26 -5.79
C PHE A 81 -7.10 6.42 -5.30
N ALA A 82 -7.86 7.28 -5.98
CA ALA A 82 -9.28 7.46 -5.63
C ALA A 82 -10.07 6.18 -5.82
N ALA A 83 -9.82 5.46 -6.91
CA ALA A 83 -10.51 4.20 -7.17
C ALA A 83 -10.23 3.16 -6.08
N HIS A 84 -8.98 3.09 -5.62
CA HIS A 84 -8.61 2.19 -4.52
C HIS A 84 -9.47 2.44 -3.28
N GLN A 85 -9.68 3.70 -2.95
CA GLN A 85 -10.45 4.06 -1.76
C GLN A 85 -11.95 3.85 -1.94
N GLN A 86 -12.42 3.63 -3.15
CA GLN A 86 -13.83 3.40 -3.43
C GLN A 86 -14.18 1.91 -3.55
N THR A 87 -13.20 1.02 -3.48
CA THR A 87 -13.47 -0.41 -3.60
C THR A 87 -14.25 -0.91 -2.38
N ASP A 88 -15.02 -1.96 -2.58
CA ASP A 88 -15.70 -2.61 -1.47
C ASP A 88 -14.70 -3.14 -0.46
N ALA A 89 -13.58 -3.67 -0.95
CA ALA A 89 -12.54 -4.20 -0.06
C ALA A 89 -12.00 -3.10 0.87
N PHE A 90 -11.70 -1.91 0.32
CA PHE A 90 -11.21 -0.82 1.17
C PHE A 90 -12.26 -0.43 2.20
N LYS A 91 -13.51 -0.25 1.76
CA LYS A 91 -14.57 0.19 2.66
C LYS A 91 -14.84 -0.84 3.76
N THR A 92 -14.80 -2.11 3.42
CA THR A 92 -15.07 -3.17 4.39
C THR A 92 -13.86 -3.43 5.27
N LEU A 93 -12.71 -3.67 4.65
CA LEU A 93 -11.54 -4.11 5.41
C LEU A 93 -10.85 -2.96 6.13
N VAL A 94 -10.64 -1.84 5.45
CA VAL A 94 -9.93 -0.73 6.09
C VAL A 94 -10.89 0.08 6.96
N VAL A 95 -11.94 0.64 6.37
CA VAL A 95 -12.83 1.53 7.11
C VAL A 95 -13.65 0.75 8.13
N GLY A 96 -14.18 -0.39 7.74
CA GLY A 96 -15.08 -1.15 8.58
C GLY A 96 -14.41 -1.97 9.68
N HIS A 97 -13.21 -2.48 9.40
CA HIS A 97 -12.56 -3.39 10.34
C HIS A 97 -11.25 -2.89 10.89
N ALA A 98 -10.35 -2.34 10.05
CA ALA A 98 -9.03 -1.94 10.53
C ALA A 98 -9.09 -0.67 11.38
N LEU A 99 -9.72 0.38 10.87
CA LEU A 99 -9.69 1.67 11.57
C LEU A 99 -10.21 1.59 13.00
N PRO A 100 -11.30 0.86 13.30
CA PRO A 100 -11.74 0.75 14.70
C PRO A 100 -10.74 0.07 15.63
N LYS A 101 -9.79 -0.68 15.07
CA LYS A 101 -8.79 -1.39 15.86
C LYS A 101 -7.50 -0.61 16.02
N LEU A 102 -7.42 0.60 15.47
CA LEU A 102 -6.20 1.39 15.52
C LEU A 102 -6.23 2.40 16.64
N ALA A 103 -5.11 2.48 17.38
CA ALA A 103 -4.91 3.52 18.38
C ALA A 103 -4.39 4.79 17.72
N ARG A 104 -3.66 4.64 16.59
CA ARG A 104 -3.06 5.77 15.90
C ARG A 104 -2.88 5.44 14.44
N ARG A 105 -3.02 6.47 13.60
CA ARG A 105 -2.86 6.33 12.16
C ARG A 105 -2.27 7.61 11.60
N GLU A 106 -1.19 7.46 10.86
CA GLU A 106 -0.53 8.59 10.19
C GLU A 106 -0.37 8.24 8.72
N ARG A 107 -0.58 9.21 7.85
CA ARG A 107 -0.42 9.02 6.41
C ARG A 107 0.31 10.21 5.83
N VAL A 108 1.24 9.92 4.91
CA VAL A 108 1.94 10.94 4.15
C VAL A 108 1.80 10.59 2.68
N GLN A 109 1.25 11.51 1.90
CA GLN A 109 1.18 11.33 0.47
C GLN A 109 2.45 11.90 -0.14
N LEU A 110 3.05 11.13 -1.03
CA LEU A 110 4.33 11.47 -1.63
C LEU A 110 4.20 11.49 -3.13
N THR A 111 5.00 12.32 -3.78
CA THR A 111 5.07 12.36 -5.24
C THR A 111 6.42 11.83 -5.66
N PRO A 112 6.48 10.68 -6.34
CA PRO A 112 7.76 10.21 -6.86
C PRO A 112 8.30 11.20 -7.87
N PHE A 113 9.58 11.51 -7.79
CA PHE A 113 10.17 12.50 -8.67
C PHE A 113 11.11 11.88 -9.71
N GLN A 114 11.31 10.56 -9.63
CA GLN A 114 12.07 9.84 -10.65
C GLN A 114 11.65 8.39 -10.63
N HIS A 115 12.06 7.66 -11.66
CA HIS A 115 11.78 6.24 -11.74
C HIS A 115 12.55 5.48 -10.68
N GLU A 116 12.04 4.30 -10.38
CA GLU A 116 12.71 3.36 -9.53
C GLU A 116 14.13 3.14 -10.06
N SER A 117 15.11 3.23 -9.17
CA SER A 117 16.50 3.03 -9.56
C SER A 117 16.91 1.60 -9.34
N THR A 118 17.72 1.11 -10.28
CA THR A 118 18.33 -0.20 -10.10
C THR A 118 19.57 -0.01 -9.26
N ILE A 119 19.65 -0.76 -8.20
CA ILE A 119 20.84 -0.76 -7.37
C ILE A 119 21.71 -1.88 -7.91
N ALA A 120 22.88 -1.51 -8.41
CA ALA A 120 23.79 -2.51 -8.97
C ALA A 120 24.22 -3.47 -7.88
N PRO A 121 24.28 -4.75 -8.19
CA PRO A 121 24.75 -5.73 -7.22
C PRO A 121 26.21 -5.51 -6.89
#